data_7a49137e13fedff34a0eaa7b9d954698
#
_entry.id   7a49137e13fedff34a0eaa7b9d954698
#
_cell.length_a   1.000
_cell.length_b   1.000
_cell.length_c   1.000
_cell.angle_alpha   90.00
_cell.angle_beta   90.00
_cell.angle_gamma   90.00
#
_symmetry.space_group_name_H-M   'P 1'
#
loop_
_entity.id
_entity.type
_entity.pdbx_description
1 polymer ?
#
loop_
_entity_poly.entity_id
_entity_poly.type
_entity_poly.pdbx_seq_one_letter_code
_entity_poly.pdbx_strand_id
1 'polypeptide(L)'
;MSLQDRILLETIPAAGTILTEIVEAMRKNLRAIIQYRKYGTETTKEVKIEPYCIKLYHRRWYVLAHQEEDEFRVYSFDRILDISITEETFSIPKDFNASEYFWECFGIVKDNDTPLERVIIRAFGKERYYMRDLPFHHSQKVMSEGDGYADFELFLRPTLDFMGHILSRSSQIKVLQPQWLADKVRQMLEDTTHRYDE
;
A
#
# COMPACT_ATOMS: atom_id res chain seq x y z
N MET A 1 -21.10 -9.96 -30.25
CA MET A 1 -20.17 -9.67 -29.10
C MET A 1 -20.42 -8.22 -28.69
N SER A 2 -20.87 -7.97 -27.47
CA SER A 2 -21.15 -6.62 -27.00
C SER A 2 -19.85 -5.83 -26.79
N LEU A 3 -19.92 -4.50 -26.69
CA LEU A 3 -18.74 -3.70 -26.37
C LEU A 3 -18.17 -4.05 -24.98
N GLN A 4 -19.02 -4.45 -24.04
CA GLN A 4 -18.62 -4.89 -22.70
C GLN A 4 -17.75 -6.14 -22.73
N ASP A 5 -17.99 -7.06 -23.69
CA ASP A 5 -17.16 -8.28 -23.85
C ASP A 5 -15.77 -8.00 -24.44
N ARG A 6 -15.53 -6.76 -24.86
CA ARG A 6 -14.29 -6.33 -25.52
C ARG A 6 -13.43 -5.41 -24.66
N ILE A 7 -13.94 -4.99 -23.50
CA ILE A 7 -13.24 -4.16 -22.53
C ILE A 7 -13.01 -5.02 -21.29
N LEU A 8 -11.77 -5.44 -21.11
CA LEU A 8 -11.38 -6.27 -19.98
C LEU A 8 -10.68 -5.41 -18.93
N LEU A 9 -11.24 -5.38 -17.73
CA LEU A 9 -10.62 -4.77 -16.56
C LEU A 9 -9.99 -5.87 -15.70
N GLU A 10 -8.96 -5.49 -14.97
CA GLU A 10 -8.39 -6.40 -13.98
C GLU A 10 -9.45 -6.76 -12.93
N THR A 11 -9.58 -8.06 -12.64
CA THR A 11 -10.55 -8.52 -11.66
C THR A 11 -10.11 -8.10 -10.26
N ILE A 12 -10.92 -7.29 -9.62
CA ILE A 12 -10.76 -6.95 -8.21
C ILE A 12 -11.67 -7.88 -7.42
N PRO A 13 -11.15 -8.65 -6.42
CA PRO A 13 -11.99 -9.46 -5.57
C PRO A 13 -13.13 -8.60 -4.99
N ALA A 14 -14.35 -9.10 -5.12
CA ALA A 14 -15.52 -8.40 -4.60
C ALA A 14 -15.37 -8.25 -3.07
N ALA A 15 -15.45 -7.02 -2.60
CA ALA A 15 -15.48 -6.75 -1.17
C ALA A 15 -16.86 -7.08 -0.55
N GLY A 16 -17.78 -7.56 -1.37
CA GLY A 16 -19.13 -8.00 -0.96
C GLY A 16 -19.90 -6.92 -0.19
N THR A 17 -20.59 -7.35 0.84
CA THR A 17 -21.34 -6.48 1.75
C THR A 17 -20.44 -5.55 2.56
N ILE A 18 -19.20 -5.97 2.86
CA ILE A 18 -18.25 -5.19 3.67
C ILE A 18 -17.99 -3.80 3.07
N LEU A 19 -17.80 -3.70 1.76
CA LEU A 19 -17.61 -2.41 1.09
C LEU A 19 -18.84 -1.51 1.26
N THR A 20 -20.03 -2.08 1.07
CA THR A 20 -21.30 -1.32 1.19
C THR A 20 -21.49 -0.81 2.61
N GLU A 21 -21.26 -1.66 3.62
CA GLU A 21 -21.42 -1.30 5.03
C GLU A 21 -20.38 -0.24 5.46
N ILE A 22 -19.11 -0.36 5.05
CA ILE A 22 -18.09 0.65 5.33
C ILE A 22 -18.45 2.00 4.68
N VAL A 23 -18.89 2.00 3.41
CA VAL A 23 -19.31 3.22 2.71
C VAL A 23 -20.52 3.85 3.41
N GLU A 24 -21.48 3.05 3.89
CA GLU A 24 -22.64 3.57 4.60
C GLU A 24 -22.26 4.15 5.97
N ALA A 25 -21.36 3.50 6.72
CA ALA A 25 -20.82 4.02 7.97
C ALA A 25 -20.10 5.37 7.74
N MET A 26 -19.25 5.45 6.71
CA MET A 26 -18.56 6.70 6.33
C MET A 26 -19.55 7.80 5.94
N ARG A 27 -20.56 7.49 5.12
CA ARG A 27 -21.56 8.46 4.67
C ARG A 27 -22.34 9.10 5.82
N LYS A 28 -22.60 8.30 6.88
CA LYS A 28 -23.34 8.73 8.06
C LYS A 28 -22.46 9.21 9.21
N ASN A 29 -21.13 9.11 9.07
CA ASN A 29 -20.16 9.32 10.16
C ASN A 29 -20.52 8.49 11.40
N LEU A 30 -20.82 7.20 11.19
CA LEU A 30 -21.13 6.24 12.25
C LEU A 30 -19.96 5.30 12.48
N ARG A 31 -19.69 5.01 13.76
CA ARG A 31 -18.73 3.98 14.14
C ARG A 31 -19.23 2.61 13.68
N ALA A 32 -18.30 1.74 13.38
CA ALA A 32 -18.60 0.35 13.06
C ALA A 32 -17.78 -0.59 13.95
N ILE A 33 -18.35 -1.77 14.21
CA ILE A 33 -17.64 -2.86 14.89
C ILE A 33 -17.33 -3.91 13.84
N ILE A 34 -16.05 -4.25 13.69
CA ILE A 34 -15.57 -5.26 12.75
C ILE A 34 -15.06 -6.49 13.49
N GLN A 35 -15.37 -7.66 12.96
CA GLN A 35 -14.74 -8.92 13.36
C GLN A 35 -13.52 -9.16 12.46
N TYR A 36 -12.33 -8.95 13.00
CA TYR A 36 -11.10 -8.96 12.20
C TYR A 36 -10.18 -10.11 12.58
N ARG A 37 -9.69 -10.84 11.57
CA ARG A 37 -8.76 -11.95 11.74
C ARG A 37 -7.42 -11.66 11.04
N LYS A 38 -6.34 -11.67 11.81
CA LYS A 38 -4.99 -11.54 11.24
C LYS A 38 -4.55 -12.85 10.60
N TYR A 39 -3.73 -12.77 9.56
CA TYR A 39 -3.10 -13.97 8.99
C TYR A 39 -2.24 -14.69 10.05
N GLY A 40 -2.22 -16.03 9.98
CA GLY A 40 -1.46 -16.86 10.92
C GLY A 40 -2.07 -16.97 12.32
N THR A 41 -3.30 -16.46 12.53
CA THR A 41 -4.05 -16.64 13.78
C THR A 41 -5.45 -17.18 13.49
N GLU A 42 -5.95 -18.03 14.38
CA GLU A 42 -7.34 -18.46 14.35
C GLU A 42 -8.26 -17.54 15.14
N THR A 43 -7.70 -16.68 15.97
CA THR A 43 -8.46 -15.78 16.82
C THR A 43 -8.99 -14.59 16.03
N THR A 44 -10.29 -14.36 16.14
CA THR A 44 -10.95 -13.14 15.65
C THR A 44 -10.97 -12.11 16.77
N LYS A 45 -10.68 -10.87 16.41
CA LYS A 45 -10.79 -9.73 17.33
C LYS A 45 -11.95 -8.86 16.92
N GLU A 46 -12.75 -8.46 17.88
CA GLU A 46 -13.71 -7.38 17.72
C GLU A 46 -13.02 -6.05 17.86
N VAL A 47 -13.23 -5.15 16.89
CA VAL A 47 -12.60 -3.84 16.86
C VAL A 47 -13.64 -2.79 16.50
N LYS A 48 -13.82 -1.78 17.36
CA LYS A 48 -14.59 -0.59 17.06
C LYS A 48 -13.75 0.37 16.25
N ILE A 49 -14.25 0.84 15.13
CA ILE A 49 -13.54 1.70 14.19
C ILE A 49 -14.36 2.92 13.79
N GLU A 50 -13.68 4.00 13.50
CA GLU A 50 -14.16 5.19 12.82
C GLU A 50 -13.61 5.15 11.37
N PRO A 51 -14.37 4.75 10.36
CA PRO A 51 -13.85 4.59 9.00
C PRO A 51 -13.65 5.96 8.33
N TYR A 52 -12.39 6.33 8.04
CA TYR A 52 -12.03 7.64 7.49
C TYR A 52 -11.89 7.64 5.97
N CYS A 53 -11.23 6.63 5.40
CA CYS A 53 -11.15 6.51 3.95
C CYS A 53 -10.96 5.06 3.49
N ILE A 54 -11.30 4.81 2.23
CA ILE A 54 -11.09 3.52 1.56
C ILE A 54 -10.00 3.70 0.52
N LYS A 55 -9.06 2.75 0.48
CA LYS A 55 -7.99 2.71 -0.51
C LYS A 55 -7.96 1.37 -1.23
N LEU A 56 -7.91 1.41 -2.56
CA LEU A 56 -7.62 0.25 -3.38
C LEU A 56 -6.11 0.17 -3.61
N TYR A 57 -5.51 -0.97 -3.28
CA TYR A 57 -4.09 -1.20 -3.51
C TYR A 57 -3.82 -2.67 -3.82
N HIS A 58 -3.07 -2.96 -4.88
CA HIS A 58 -2.77 -4.33 -5.34
C HIS A 58 -4.00 -5.24 -5.38
N ARG A 59 -5.12 -4.74 -5.97
CA ARG A 59 -6.39 -5.46 -6.15
C ARG A 59 -7.12 -5.78 -4.82
N ARG A 60 -6.76 -5.14 -3.73
CA ARG A 60 -7.41 -5.30 -2.42
C ARG A 60 -7.95 -3.97 -1.92
N TRP A 61 -9.12 -4.04 -1.32
CA TRP A 61 -9.72 -2.93 -0.60
C TRP A 61 -9.22 -2.86 0.83
N TYR A 62 -8.95 -1.65 1.27
CA TYR A 62 -8.52 -1.34 2.63
C TYR A 62 -9.32 -0.17 3.16
N VAL A 63 -9.61 -0.18 4.45
CA VAL A 63 -10.12 0.99 5.17
C VAL A 63 -9.04 1.53 6.10
N LEU A 64 -8.77 2.81 6.00
CA LEU A 64 -8.08 3.55 7.04
C LEU A 64 -9.12 3.94 8.08
N ALA A 65 -8.90 3.52 9.29
CA ALA A 65 -9.80 3.78 10.39
C ALA A 65 -9.04 4.33 11.60
N HIS A 66 -9.69 5.26 12.29
CA HIS A 66 -9.24 5.75 13.58
C HIS A 66 -9.83 4.88 14.70
N GLN A 67 -9.09 4.73 15.79
CA GLN A 67 -9.48 4.00 16.99
C GLN A 67 -9.46 4.89 18.23
N GLU A 68 -10.08 4.45 19.31
CA GLU A 68 -10.25 5.23 20.55
C GLU A 68 -8.93 5.69 21.21
N GLU A 69 -7.80 5.06 20.92
CA GLU A 69 -6.49 5.41 21.48
C GLU A 69 -5.69 6.41 20.63
N ASP A 70 -6.38 7.19 19.80
CA ASP A 70 -5.77 8.15 18.83
C ASP A 70 -4.85 7.47 17.80
N GLU A 71 -5.11 6.22 17.48
CA GLU A 71 -4.34 5.43 16.53
C GLU A 71 -5.07 5.24 15.21
N PHE A 72 -4.37 5.52 14.11
CA PHE A 72 -4.81 5.12 12.78
C PHE A 72 -4.34 3.70 12.45
N ARG A 73 -5.26 2.89 11.94
CA ARG A 73 -4.96 1.55 11.45
C ARG A 73 -5.59 1.29 10.10
N VAL A 74 -4.90 0.49 9.29
CA VAL A 74 -5.39 0.05 7.99
C VAL A 74 -5.86 -1.40 8.09
N TYR A 75 -7.13 -1.64 7.75
CA TYR A 75 -7.75 -2.95 7.75
C TYR A 75 -8.04 -3.39 6.32
N SER A 76 -7.59 -4.58 5.92
CA SER A 76 -7.94 -5.15 4.62
C SER A 76 -9.31 -5.83 4.70
N PHE A 77 -10.14 -5.63 3.68
CA PHE A 77 -11.52 -6.10 3.67
C PHE A 77 -11.65 -7.63 3.66
N ASP A 78 -10.72 -8.31 3.01
CA ASP A 78 -10.67 -9.77 2.94
C ASP A 78 -10.39 -10.45 4.30
N ARG A 79 -10.04 -9.66 5.33
CA ARG A 79 -9.84 -10.13 6.70
C ARG A 79 -10.93 -9.66 7.67
N ILE A 80 -11.89 -8.88 7.19
CA ILE A 80 -13.10 -8.52 7.93
C ILE A 80 -14.11 -9.64 7.70
N LEU A 81 -14.45 -10.40 8.75
CA LEU A 81 -15.37 -11.52 8.67
C LEU A 81 -16.81 -11.08 8.82
N ASP A 82 -17.03 -10.04 9.59
CA ASP A 82 -18.34 -9.44 9.85
C ASP A 82 -18.18 -7.96 10.22
N ILE A 83 -19.25 -7.19 9.99
CA ILE A 83 -19.33 -5.77 10.30
C ILE A 83 -20.73 -5.41 10.77
N SER A 84 -20.81 -4.58 11.80
CA SER A 84 -22.05 -3.96 12.26
C SER A 84 -21.87 -2.47 12.45
N ILE A 85 -22.79 -1.68 11.86
CA ILE A 85 -22.79 -0.23 12.03
C ILE A 85 -23.48 0.09 13.35
N THR A 86 -22.87 0.95 14.16
CA THR A 86 -23.43 1.40 15.44
C THR A 86 -24.28 2.67 15.26
N GLU A 87 -24.94 3.11 16.32
CA GLU A 87 -25.59 4.43 16.38
C GLU A 87 -24.67 5.56 16.85
N GLU A 88 -23.42 5.22 17.23
CA GLU A 88 -22.44 6.17 17.72
C GLU A 88 -21.85 6.96 16.56
N THR A 89 -21.94 8.27 16.63
CA THR A 89 -21.33 9.17 15.64
C THR A 89 -19.87 9.47 15.96
N PHE A 90 -19.09 9.79 14.95
CA PHE A 90 -17.74 10.35 15.09
C PHE A 90 -17.59 11.60 14.22
N SER A 91 -16.50 12.35 14.44
CA SER A 91 -16.19 13.53 13.67
C SER A 91 -14.79 13.43 13.09
N ILE A 92 -14.69 13.59 11.76
CA ILE A 92 -13.40 13.70 11.09
C ILE A 92 -12.85 15.12 11.33
N PRO A 93 -11.62 15.29 11.85
CA PRO A 93 -11.00 16.61 11.96
C PRO A 93 -10.97 17.32 10.62
N LYS A 94 -11.22 18.66 10.63
CA LYS A 94 -11.29 19.45 9.39
C LYS A 94 -9.98 19.49 8.61
N ASP A 95 -8.87 19.31 9.30
CA ASP A 95 -7.51 19.26 8.77
C ASP A 95 -7.07 17.87 8.35
N PHE A 96 -7.89 16.82 8.58
CA PHE A 96 -7.57 15.48 8.10
C PHE A 96 -7.64 15.40 6.58
N ASN A 97 -6.56 14.90 5.98
CA ASN A 97 -6.48 14.64 4.54
C ASN A 97 -5.91 13.24 4.30
N ALA A 98 -6.71 12.35 3.73
CA ALA A 98 -6.31 10.97 3.45
C ALA A 98 -5.13 10.89 2.47
N SER A 99 -5.03 11.80 1.50
CA SER A 99 -3.91 11.86 0.56
C SER A 99 -2.62 12.23 1.27
N GLU A 100 -2.68 13.17 2.22
CA GLU A 100 -1.51 13.55 3.03
C GLU A 100 -1.12 12.43 3.99
N TYR A 101 -2.10 11.71 4.57
CA TYR A 101 -1.81 10.56 5.42
C TYR A 101 -0.96 9.52 4.71
N PHE A 102 -1.28 9.21 3.45
CA PHE A 102 -0.56 8.22 2.64
C PHE A 102 0.58 8.82 1.80
N TRP A 103 0.86 10.12 1.94
CA TRP A 103 1.80 10.81 1.07
C TRP A 103 3.22 10.20 1.09
N GLU A 104 3.69 9.80 2.25
CA GLU A 104 5.02 9.18 2.44
C GLU A 104 5.02 7.67 2.19
N CYS A 105 3.84 7.07 1.97
CA CYS A 105 3.70 5.62 1.83
C CYS A 105 3.84 5.19 0.38
N PHE A 106 4.65 4.17 0.13
CA PHE A 106 4.64 3.51 -1.17
C PHE A 106 3.29 2.81 -1.44
N GLY A 107 2.75 2.13 -0.45
CA GLY A 107 1.49 1.40 -0.53
C GLY A 107 0.46 1.85 0.50
N ILE A 108 0.19 0.95 1.42
CA ILE A 108 -0.81 1.13 2.48
C ILE A 108 -0.19 1.16 3.88
N VAL A 109 1.07 0.77 4.00
CA VAL A 109 1.75 0.68 5.29
C VAL A 109 2.40 2.02 5.60
N LYS A 110 1.92 2.68 6.67
CA LYS A 110 2.61 3.79 7.29
C LYS A 110 3.33 3.25 8.53
N ASP A 111 4.60 2.93 8.36
CA ASP A 111 5.47 2.48 9.42
C ASP A 111 6.26 3.69 9.96
N ASN A 112 5.96 4.10 11.19
CA ASN A 112 6.62 5.25 11.80
C ASN A 112 8.07 4.94 12.20
N ASP A 113 8.42 3.66 12.35
CA ASP A 113 9.79 3.23 12.67
C ASP A 113 10.69 3.25 11.42
N THR A 114 10.10 3.19 10.22
CA THR A 114 10.83 3.38 8.96
C THR A 114 10.89 4.87 8.63
N PRO A 115 12.08 5.50 8.62
CA PRO A 115 12.20 6.93 8.35
C PRO A 115 11.80 7.30 6.93
N LEU A 116 11.37 8.56 6.74
CA LEU A 116 11.23 9.15 5.42
C LEU A 116 12.61 9.30 4.81
N GLU A 117 12.82 8.68 3.65
CA GLU A 117 14.13 8.60 2.99
C GLU A 117 14.11 9.24 1.61
N ARG A 118 15.25 9.81 1.27
CA ARG A 118 15.57 10.11 -0.10
C ARG A 118 16.15 8.86 -0.76
N VAL A 119 15.36 8.22 -1.60
CA VAL A 119 15.76 6.99 -2.29
C VAL A 119 16.20 7.30 -3.71
N ILE A 120 17.34 6.76 -4.14
CA ILE A 120 17.80 6.84 -5.53
C ILE A 120 17.84 5.42 -6.11
N ILE A 121 17.14 5.27 -7.23
CA ILE A 121 17.04 4.00 -7.95
C ILE A 121 17.59 4.20 -9.35
N ARG A 122 18.44 3.27 -9.81
CA ARG A 122 18.82 3.15 -11.21
C ARG A 122 17.97 2.10 -11.90
N ALA A 123 17.34 2.49 -12.99
CA ALA A 123 16.65 1.59 -13.91
C ALA A 123 17.46 1.36 -15.17
N PHE A 124 17.56 0.10 -15.61
CA PHE A 124 18.34 -0.31 -16.77
C PHE A 124 17.45 -0.65 -17.96
N GLY A 125 18.00 -0.54 -19.16
CA GLY A 125 17.36 -0.95 -20.39
C GLY A 125 15.97 -0.32 -20.61
N LYS A 126 14.96 -1.15 -20.82
CA LYS A 126 13.58 -0.68 -21.06
C LYS A 126 12.89 -0.20 -19.77
N GLU A 127 13.32 -0.66 -18.60
CA GLU A 127 12.70 -0.31 -17.32
C GLU A 127 12.74 1.20 -17.07
N ARG A 128 13.78 1.90 -17.55
CA ARG A 128 13.88 3.36 -17.47
C ARG A 128 12.70 4.10 -18.11
N TYR A 129 12.12 3.54 -19.18
CA TYR A 129 10.94 4.11 -19.84
C TYR A 129 9.68 3.80 -19.06
N TYR A 130 9.52 2.55 -18.57
CA TYR A 130 8.37 2.18 -17.76
C TYR A 130 8.29 3.01 -16.47
N MET A 131 9.39 3.21 -15.78
CA MET A 131 9.42 4.06 -14.58
C MET A 131 9.14 5.53 -14.87
N ARG A 132 9.48 6.02 -16.07
CA ARG A 132 9.15 7.38 -16.48
C ARG A 132 7.66 7.54 -16.77
N ASP A 133 7.08 6.59 -17.50
CA ASP A 133 5.69 6.64 -17.95
C ASP A 133 4.71 6.31 -16.81
N LEU A 134 5.12 5.42 -15.90
CA LEU A 134 4.36 5.03 -14.72
C LEU A 134 5.24 5.13 -13.47
N PRO A 135 5.32 6.32 -12.84
CA PRO A 135 6.13 6.54 -11.65
C PRO A 135 5.72 5.61 -10.50
N PHE A 136 6.70 5.09 -9.78
CA PHE A 136 6.47 4.24 -8.60
C PHE A 136 5.84 5.00 -7.44
N HIS A 137 6.12 6.29 -7.35
CA HIS A 137 5.62 7.16 -6.30
C HIS A 137 5.44 8.58 -6.86
N HIS A 138 4.47 9.33 -6.36
CA HIS A 138 4.19 10.70 -6.83
C HIS A 138 5.39 11.66 -6.67
N SER A 139 6.30 11.38 -5.74
CA SER A 139 7.51 12.19 -5.54
C SER A 139 8.63 11.85 -6.52
N GLN A 140 8.46 10.84 -7.39
CA GLN A 140 9.50 10.40 -8.31
C GLN A 140 9.90 11.49 -9.30
N LYS A 141 11.21 11.69 -9.44
CA LYS A 141 11.80 12.60 -10.43
C LYS A 141 12.97 11.92 -11.12
N VAL A 142 13.17 12.23 -12.41
CA VAL A 142 14.38 11.84 -13.13
C VAL A 142 15.53 12.72 -12.62
N MET A 143 16.62 12.11 -12.17
CA MET A 143 17.84 12.78 -11.71
C MET A 143 18.88 12.90 -12.82
N SER A 144 19.16 11.77 -13.46
CA SER A 144 20.19 11.69 -14.50
C SER A 144 19.85 10.57 -15.50
N GLU A 145 20.41 10.67 -16.68
CA GLU A 145 20.29 9.67 -17.72
C GLU A 145 21.67 9.40 -18.34
N GLY A 146 21.90 8.13 -18.68
CA GLY A 146 23.12 7.70 -19.35
C GLY A 146 22.83 6.65 -20.40
N ASP A 147 23.89 6.10 -20.97
CA ASP A 147 23.76 5.04 -21.95
C ASP A 147 23.21 3.77 -21.27
N GLY A 148 22.00 3.42 -21.66
CA GLY A 148 21.31 2.21 -21.15
C GLY A 148 20.69 2.34 -19.76
N TYR A 149 20.71 3.47 -19.07
CA TYR A 149 20.11 3.64 -17.74
C TYR A 149 19.50 5.04 -17.52
N ALA A 150 18.66 5.12 -16.48
CA ALA A 150 18.24 6.39 -15.87
C ALA A 150 18.18 6.25 -14.35
N ASP A 151 18.51 7.32 -13.64
CA ASP A 151 18.42 7.41 -12.19
C ASP A 151 17.21 8.24 -11.80
N PHE A 152 16.45 7.70 -10.84
CA PHE A 152 15.24 8.31 -10.32
C PHE A 152 15.39 8.58 -8.82
N GLU A 153 14.95 9.75 -8.41
CA GLU A 153 14.86 10.15 -7.02
C GLU A 153 13.43 10.02 -6.53
N LEU A 154 13.25 9.46 -5.34
CA LEU A 154 11.96 9.35 -4.65
C LEU A 154 12.12 9.79 -3.19
N PHE A 155 11.04 10.32 -2.61
CA PHE A 155 10.95 10.62 -1.17
C PHE A 155 9.79 9.81 -0.60
N LEU A 156 10.09 8.77 0.16
CA LEU A 156 9.08 7.86 0.73
C LEU A 156 9.67 7.08 1.91
N ARG A 157 8.79 6.41 2.66
CA ARG A 157 9.20 5.42 3.66
C ARG A 157 9.38 4.07 2.96
N PRO A 158 10.61 3.56 2.81
CA PRO A 158 10.89 2.33 2.06
C PRO A 158 10.58 1.08 2.90
N THR A 159 9.29 0.85 3.12
CA THR A 159 8.75 -0.31 3.81
C THR A 159 8.91 -1.60 2.99
N LEU A 160 8.49 -2.73 3.57
CA LEU A 160 8.53 -4.04 2.89
C LEU A 160 7.77 -4.05 1.56
N ASP A 161 6.66 -3.30 1.44
CA ASP A 161 5.91 -3.16 0.19
C ASP A 161 6.77 -2.59 -0.93
N PHE A 162 7.56 -1.55 -0.61
CA PHE A 162 8.48 -0.93 -1.56
C PHE A 162 9.63 -1.87 -1.93
N MET A 163 10.25 -2.52 -0.94
CA MET A 163 11.32 -3.51 -1.19
C MET A 163 10.82 -4.66 -2.06
N GLY A 164 9.62 -5.19 -1.77
CA GLY A 164 8.98 -6.21 -2.59
C GLY A 164 8.72 -5.75 -4.03
N HIS A 165 8.34 -4.48 -4.21
CA HIS A 165 8.19 -3.90 -5.55
C HIS A 165 9.52 -3.82 -6.30
N ILE A 166 10.61 -3.39 -5.64
CA ILE A 166 11.96 -3.39 -6.21
C ILE A 166 12.35 -4.82 -6.65
N LEU A 167 12.15 -5.81 -5.78
CA LEU A 167 12.48 -7.20 -6.08
C LEU A 167 11.67 -7.74 -7.27
N SER A 168 10.42 -7.32 -7.43
CA SER A 168 9.58 -7.74 -8.57
C SER A 168 10.12 -7.29 -9.94
N ARG A 169 11.02 -6.29 -9.95
CA ARG A 169 11.69 -5.79 -11.17
C ARG A 169 13.00 -6.53 -11.47
N SER A 170 13.38 -7.48 -10.62
CA SER A 170 14.56 -8.32 -10.83
C SER A 170 15.84 -7.51 -11.05
N SER A 171 16.66 -7.90 -12.05
CA SER A 171 17.94 -7.23 -12.39
C SER A 171 17.79 -5.89 -13.12
N GLN A 172 16.55 -5.45 -13.39
CA GLN A 172 16.30 -4.22 -14.13
C GLN A 172 16.41 -2.96 -13.27
N ILE A 173 16.42 -3.12 -11.95
CA ILE A 173 16.51 -2.02 -10.98
C ILE A 173 17.62 -2.27 -9.98
N LYS A 174 18.30 -1.19 -9.60
CA LYS A 174 19.29 -1.17 -8.52
C LYS A 174 19.03 0.02 -7.60
N VAL A 175 18.95 -0.23 -6.30
CA VAL A 175 18.96 0.84 -5.30
C VAL A 175 20.39 1.39 -5.19
N LEU A 176 20.55 2.69 -5.36
CA LEU A 176 21.83 3.41 -5.20
C LEU A 176 21.94 4.04 -3.82
N GLN A 177 20.84 4.56 -3.28
CA GLN A 177 20.73 5.20 -1.97
C GLN A 177 19.36 4.97 -1.36
N PRO A 178 19.25 4.95 -0.02
CA PRO A 178 20.36 4.90 0.94
C PRO A 178 21.04 3.52 0.95
N GLN A 179 22.28 3.46 1.47
CA GLN A 179 23.05 2.23 1.47
C GLN A 179 22.38 1.10 2.25
N TRP A 180 21.78 1.39 3.39
CA TRP A 180 21.08 0.38 4.20
C TRP A 180 19.94 -0.30 3.41
N LEU A 181 19.21 0.45 2.57
CA LEU A 181 18.14 -0.10 1.74
C LEU A 181 18.72 -1.00 0.64
N ALA A 182 19.81 -0.57 0.00
CA ALA A 182 20.51 -1.38 -1.00
C ALA A 182 21.01 -2.70 -0.40
N ASP A 183 21.56 -2.66 0.82
CA ASP A 183 22.04 -3.84 1.53
C ASP A 183 20.89 -4.76 1.95
N LYS A 184 19.75 -4.17 2.39
CA LYS A 184 18.57 -4.95 2.73
C LYS A 184 17.98 -5.66 1.52
N VAL A 185 17.87 -4.98 0.39
CA VAL A 185 17.38 -5.59 -0.87
C VAL A 185 18.33 -6.69 -1.34
N ARG A 186 19.66 -6.48 -1.22
CA ARG A 186 20.65 -7.52 -1.53
C ARG A 186 20.47 -8.75 -0.65
N GLN A 187 20.32 -8.57 0.67
CA GLN A 187 20.10 -9.67 1.59
C GLN A 187 18.84 -10.47 1.22
N MET A 188 17.74 -9.80 0.86
CA MET A 188 16.51 -10.48 0.43
C MET A 188 16.70 -11.29 -0.85
N LEU A 189 17.57 -10.85 -1.77
CA LEU A 189 17.92 -11.61 -2.98
C LEU A 189 18.77 -12.83 -2.63
N GLU A 190 19.74 -12.70 -1.74
CA GLU A 190 20.58 -13.80 -1.25
C GLU A 190 19.72 -14.86 -0.53
N ASP A 191 18.84 -14.43 0.37
CA ASP A 191 17.89 -15.31 1.06
C ASP A 191 16.97 -16.03 0.07
N THR A 192 16.54 -15.34 -0.98
CA THR A 192 15.72 -15.93 -2.04
C THR A 192 16.50 -17.00 -2.79
N THR A 193 17.72 -16.71 -3.21
CA THR A 193 18.58 -17.66 -3.93
C THR A 193 18.79 -18.92 -3.08
N HIS A 194 19.08 -18.75 -1.79
CA HIS A 194 19.32 -19.86 -0.87
C HIS A 194 18.12 -20.83 -0.77
N ARG A 195 16.88 -20.31 -0.88
CA ARG A 195 15.67 -21.14 -0.90
C ARG A 195 15.50 -21.99 -2.16
N TYR A 196 16.18 -21.66 -3.24
CA TYR A 196 16.20 -22.50 -4.46
C TYR A 196 17.27 -23.58 -4.41
N ASP A 197 18.21 -23.49 -3.46
CA ASP A 197 19.29 -24.47 -3.25
C ASP A 197 18.89 -25.55 -2.20
N GLU A 198 17.75 -25.40 -1.52
CA GLU A 198 17.14 -26.38 -0.60
C GLU A 198 16.34 -27.46 -1.36
#